data_feb983d23cc6ba1a870c19f4a3497d76
#
_entry.id   feb983d23cc6ba1a870c19f4a3497d76
#
_cell.length_a   1.000
_cell.length_b   1.000
_cell.length_c   1.000
_cell.angle_alpha   90.00
_cell.angle_beta   90.00
_cell.angle_gamma   90.00
#
_symmetry.space_group_name_H-M   'P 1'
#
loop_
_entity.id
_entity.type
_entity.pdbx_description
1 polymer ?
#
loop_
_entity_poly.entity_id
_entity_poly.type
_entity_poly.pdbx_seq_one_letter_code
_entity_poly.pdbx_strand_id
1 'polypeptide(L)'
;MSANRAERPARPAARSAGPARTDPPTGPGPAQPAEEPRLPVGGPVRSRLRRTLALALPVPVVGLVLLLASGHLTLPLDRIVTIEAKMASKRDFFENPEVRRILMKHGFRVHITRMGSRDIATQDVAGYDVVFPSGQPAADLITRERAEAGHPALTYRPFVSPIVLATYREYAETLDDADIAEPQPADTSDTSDSSAGGSAEPLYYTLDMGKFLRQTKQGRRWDDLGISKHGVHNGNKILAQTSDVCDSNSGGTYLGLVSFVWHGNDAPGNGKDADSYARDIKDLLIEQGLPGSERAETYLSVDGKSIAPISVIYEHQFLAHQIRYEAEHGRPDSGRVLLYPSTRFVTEPQLVALTGDGERLGELVTEDPELQHKAMELGFRVRDATSDSTSDQLAAFLADRGIQVPATSADDTKAVLPRLPLLERMIQTVGECPPAQSSRRDAK
;
A
#
# COMPACT_ATOMS: atom_id res chain seq x y z
N MET A 1 50.66 29.70 26.80
CA MET A 1 50.59 31.13 26.51
C MET A 1 49.32 31.44 25.75
N SER A 2 48.53 32.28 26.42
CA SER A 2 47.42 33.12 25.96
C SER A 2 46.18 32.51 25.35
N ALA A 3 45.19 32.60 26.22
CA ALA A 3 43.76 32.55 25.95
C ALA A 3 43.32 33.71 25.01
N ASN A 4 42.29 33.48 24.23
CA ASN A 4 41.38 34.57 23.90
C ASN A 4 39.94 34.10 23.92
N ARG A 5 39.21 34.71 24.82
CA ARG A 5 37.81 34.56 25.22
C ARG A 5 37.08 35.69 24.48
N ALA A 6 36.13 35.40 23.63
CA ALA A 6 35.27 36.40 23.02
C ALA A 6 33.81 36.22 23.47
N GLU A 7 33.27 37.29 23.93
CA GLU A 7 32.03 37.52 24.69
C GLU A 7 30.77 37.34 23.84
N ARG A 8 29.70 36.90 24.52
CA ARG A 8 28.31 37.01 24.05
C ARG A 8 27.77 38.41 24.31
N PRO A 9 27.02 39.00 23.40
CA PRO A 9 26.20 40.17 23.76
C PRO A 9 24.85 39.78 24.35
N ALA A 10 24.46 40.55 25.38
CA ALA A 10 23.26 40.42 26.19
C ALA A 10 21.99 40.88 25.44
N ARG A 11 20.87 40.25 25.76
CA ARG A 11 19.51 40.67 25.41
C ARG A 11 19.11 41.90 26.26
N PRO A 12 18.40 42.92 25.72
CA PRO A 12 17.75 43.94 26.50
C PRO A 12 16.38 43.45 27.01
N ALA A 13 16.12 43.73 28.28
CA ALA A 13 14.87 43.51 28.96
C ALA A 13 13.79 44.50 28.53
N ALA A 14 12.61 44.03 28.21
CA ALA A 14 11.42 44.86 27.99
C ALA A 14 10.77 45.21 29.37
N ARG A 15 10.61 46.49 29.63
CA ARG A 15 9.89 47.06 30.79
C ARG A 15 8.39 46.94 30.56
N SER A 16 7.67 46.41 31.53
CA SER A 16 6.23 46.46 31.68
C SER A 16 5.78 47.88 32.07
N ALA A 17 4.85 48.45 31.28
CA ALA A 17 4.07 49.61 31.66
C ALA A 17 2.68 49.16 32.14
N GLY A 18 2.32 49.52 33.36
CA GLY A 18 1.02 49.25 33.97
C GLY A 18 -0.08 50.20 33.47
N PRO A 19 -1.33 49.83 33.64
CA PRO A 19 -2.46 50.61 33.13
C PRO A 19 -2.84 51.77 34.06
N ALA A 20 -3.11 52.91 33.43
CA ALA A 20 -3.64 54.12 34.07
C ALA A 20 -5.10 53.92 34.48
N ARG A 21 -5.40 54.30 35.73
CA ARG A 21 -6.77 54.48 36.23
C ARG A 21 -7.36 55.74 35.66
N THR A 22 -8.57 55.67 35.10
CA THR A 22 -9.44 56.81 34.87
C THR A 22 -10.71 56.64 35.68
N ASP A 23 -11.04 57.65 36.44
CA ASP A 23 -12.22 57.76 37.32
C ASP A 23 -13.52 57.92 36.53
N PRO A 24 -14.68 57.49 37.07
CA PRO A 24 -15.96 57.55 36.40
C PRO A 24 -16.66 58.88 36.51
N PRO A 25 -17.42 59.33 35.53
CA PRO A 25 -18.30 60.48 35.67
C PRO A 25 -19.63 60.11 36.35
N THR A 26 -20.10 60.98 37.20
CA THR A 26 -21.36 61.03 37.93
C THR A 26 -22.57 60.96 37.03
N GLY A 27 -23.54 60.08 37.40
CA GLY A 27 -24.82 59.92 36.72
C GLY A 27 -25.88 60.94 37.05
N PRO A 28 -26.99 60.96 36.33
CA PRO A 28 -28.27 61.49 36.77
C PRO A 28 -29.28 60.43 37.18
N GLY A 29 -30.19 60.78 38.02
CA GLY A 29 -31.08 60.05 38.88
C GLY A 29 -32.17 59.17 38.28
N PRO A 30 -33.04 58.62 39.13
CA PRO A 30 -33.81 57.40 38.82
C PRO A 30 -34.98 57.70 37.86
N ALA A 31 -35.04 56.96 36.78
CA ALA A 31 -36.19 56.91 35.89
C ALA A 31 -37.22 55.90 36.43
N GLN A 32 -38.47 56.29 36.36
CA GLN A 32 -39.64 55.53 36.75
C GLN A 32 -39.77 54.20 35.97
N PRO A 33 -40.36 53.14 36.58
CA PRO A 33 -40.54 51.87 35.89
C PRO A 33 -41.59 52.00 34.77
N ALA A 34 -41.22 51.60 33.59
CA ALA A 34 -42.15 51.48 32.47
C ALA A 34 -43.11 50.29 32.68
N GLU A 35 -44.40 50.58 32.53
CA GLU A 35 -45.46 49.56 32.59
C GLU A 35 -45.29 48.53 31.46
N GLU A 36 -45.19 47.26 31.83
CA GLU A 36 -45.22 46.17 30.84
C GLU A 36 -46.58 46.06 30.15
N PRO A 37 -46.64 45.93 28.82
CA PRO A 37 -47.90 45.69 28.13
C PRO A 37 -48.42 44.28 28.44
N ARG A 38 -49.54 44.19 29.09
CA ARG A 38 -50.29 42.94 29.35
C ARG A 38 -50.85 42.39 28.03
N LEU A 39 -50.33 41.29 27.57
CA LEU A 39 -50.93 40.52 26.47
C LEU A 39 -52.28 39.90 26.91
N PRO A 40 -53.34 39.93 26.07
CA PRO A 40 -54.60 39.30 26.41
C PRO A 40 -54.47 37.78 26.48
N VAL A 41 -54.82 37.19 27.60
CA VAL A 41 -54.92 35.72 27.78
C VAL A 41 -56.14 35.24 26.98
N GLY A 42 -55.89 34.76 25.77
CA GLY A 42 -56.87 34.04 24.94
C GLY A 42 -57.24 32.70 25.58
N GLY A 43 -58.52 32.44 25.63
CA GLY A 43 -59.14 31.31 26.28
C GLY A 43 -58.78 29.91 25.79
N PRO A 44 -59.41 28.83 26.29
CA PRO A 44 -58.93 27.47 26.38
C PRO A 44 -59.01 26.64 25.11
N VAL A 45 -58.27 26.99 24.05
CA VAL A 45 -58.19 26.13 22.84
C VAL A 45 -57.11 25.10 22.91
N ARG A 46 -56.19 25.23 23.88
CA ARG A 46 -55.04 24.30 24.03
C ARG A 46 -55.36 22.94 24.67
N SER A 47 -56.48 22.76 25.27
CA SER A 47 -56.79 21.49 25.93
C SER A 47 -57.30 20.38 24.97
N ARG A 48 -57.92 20.75 23.85
CA ARG A 48 -58.40 19.74 22.88
C ARG A 48 -57.28 19.23 22.00
N LEU A 49 -56.35 20.09 21.57
CA LEU A 49 -55.22 19.67 20.74
C LEU A 49 -54.21 18.78 21.50
N ARG A 50 -54.01 19.04 22.81
CA ARG A 50 -53.14 18.16 23.65
C ARG A 50 -53.78 16.80 23.91
N ARG A 51 -55.11 16.71 24.02
CA ARG A 51 -55.80 15.42 24.20
C ARG A 51 -55.82 14.59 22.92
N THR A 52 -55.96 15.20 21.76
CA THR A 52 -55.88 14.49 20.46
C THR A 52 -54.48 14.07 20.13
N LEU A 53 -53.44 14.88 20.45
CA LEU A 53 -52.03 14.47 20.26
C LEU A 53 -51.62 13.36 21.22
N ALA A 54 -52.10 13.38 22.47
CA ALA A 54 -51.78 12.36 23.47
C ALA A 54 -52.45 10.99 23.15
N LEU A 55 -53.56 10.98 22.41
CA LEU A 55 -54.22 9.76 21.94
C LEU A 55 -53.76 9.30 20.54
N ALA A 56 -53.19 10.21 19.72
CA ALA A 56 -52.73 9.90 18.38
C ALA A 56 -51.28 9.38 18.34
N LEU A 57 -50.48 9.67 19.36
CA LEU A 57 -49.05 9.24 19.42
C LEU A 57 -48.87 7.75 19.76
N PRO A 58 -49.64 7.13 20.66
CA PRO A 58 -49.42 5.71 20.98
C PRO A 58 -49.82 4.75 19.84
N VAL A 59 -50.72 5.14 18.95
CA VAL A 59 -51.16 4.26 17.84
C VAL A 59 -50.01 3.99 16.82
N PRO A 60 -49.29 4.98 16.30
CA PRO A 60 -48.17 4.69 15.43
C PRO A 60 -46.99 4.03 16.17
N VAL A 61 -46.77 4.31 17.45
CA VAL A 61 -45.71 3.65 18.25
C VAL A 61 -46.06 2.18 18.48
N VAL A 62 -47.31 1.85 18.84
CA VAL A 62 -47.79 0.46 18.98
C VAL A 62 -47.75 -0.24 17.62
N GLY A 63 -48.15 0.44 16.54
CA GLY A 63 -48.04 -0.08 15.17
C GLY A 63 -46.61 -0.40 14.77
N LEU A 64 -45.68 0.47 15.09
CA LEU A 64 -44.23 0.27 14.84
C LEU A 64 -43.66 -0.89 15.67
N VAL A 65 -44.06 -0.98 16.96
CA VAL A 65 -43.63 -2.08 17.84
C VAL A 65 -44.24 -3.42 17.38
N LEU A 66 -45.47 -3.46 16.92
CA LEU A 66 -46.09 -4.64 16.35
C LEU A 66 -45.49 -5.06 15.02
N LEU A 67 -45.09 -4.10 14.16
CA LEU A 67 -44.39 -4.36 12.90
C LEU A 67 -42.98 -4.89 13.17
N LEU A 68 -42.29 -4.38 14.17
CA LEU A 68 -40.99 -4.91 14.65
C LEU A 68 -41.12 -6.30 15.25
N ALA A 69 -42.16 -6.52 16.08
CA ALA A 69 -42.43 -7.83 16.73
C ALA A 69 -42.91 -8.89 15.73
N SER A 70 -43.58 -8.50 14.65
CA SER A 70 -44.05 -9.41 13.59
C SER A 70 -42.97 -9.79 12.58
N GLY A 71 -41.75 -9.25 12.70
CA GLY A 71 -40.66 -9.49 11.77
C GLY A 71 -40.82 -8.82 10.37
N HIS A 72 -41.88 -8.01 10.17
CA HIS A 72 -42.14 -7.31 8.91
C HIS A 72 -41.38 -5.99 8.78
N LEU A 73 -40.79 -5.50 9.86
CA LEU A 73 -39.81 -4.43 9.91
C LEU A 73 -38.60 -4.96 10.68
N THR A 74 -37.70 -5.55 9.99
CA THR A 74 -36.30 -5.66 10.47
C THR A 74 -35.72 -4.25 10.38
N LEU A 75 -35.47 -3.62 11.53
CA LEU A 75 -34.47 -2.55 11.54
C LEU A 75 -33.20 -3.21 11.01
N PRO A 76 -32.56 -2.69 9.97
CA PRO A 76 -31.26 -3.17 9.56
C PRO A 76 -30.24 -2.68 10.61
N LEU A 77 -30.28 -3.28 11.79
CA LEU A 77 -29.13 -3.36 12.66
C LEU A 77 -28.27 -4.45 12.02
N ASP A 78 -27.65 -4.12 10.90
CA ASP A 78 -26.68 -4.99 10.28
C ASP A 78 -25.66 -5.31 11.36
N ARG A 79 -25.67 -6.58 11.78
CA ARG A 79 -24.76 -7.07 12.80
C ARG A 79 -23.35 -6.93 12.23
N ILE A 80 -22.60 -5.92 12.71
CA ILE A 80 -21.22 -5.73 12.30
C ILE A 80 -20.44 -6.97 12.71
N VAL A 81 -19.95 -7.67 11.71
CA VAL A 81 -19.04 -8.81 11.88
C VAL A 81 -17.62 -8.27 11.98
N THR A 82 -16.91 -8.62 13.03
CA THR A 82 -15.48 -8.31 13.14
C THR A 82 -14.71 -9.47 12.54
N ILE A 83 -13.91 -9.17 11.52
CA ILE A 83 -13.00 -10.08 10.83
C ILE A 83 -11.62 -9.96 11.45
N GLU A 84 -11.12 -11.03 12.02
CA GLU A 84 -9.74 -11.12 12.50
C GLU A 84 -8.83 -11.51 11.33
N ALA A 85 -7.85 -10.66 11.00
CA ALA A 85 -7.04 -10.80 9.81
C ALA A 85 -5.54 -10.71 10.09
N LYS A 86 -4.71 -11.63 9.56
CA LYS A 86 -3.27 -11.44 9.43
C LYS A 86 -2.94 -10.93 8.03
N MET A 87 -2.29 -9.77 7.94
CA MET A 87 -2.04 -9.13 6.66
C MET A 87 -0.60 -8.61 6.55
N ALA A 88 -0.01 -8.80 5.38
CA ALA A 88 1.28 -8.23 5.01
C ALA A 88 1.12 -6.87 4.30
N SER A 89 2.00 -6.49 3.38
CA SER A 89 2.03 -5.16 2.73
C SER A 89 0.72 -4.76 2.02
N LYS A 90 -0.15 -5.71 1.66
CA LYS A 90 -1.46 -5.41 1.04
C LYS A 90 -2.51 -4.92 2.05
N ARG A 91 -2.17 -4.84 3.34
CA ARG A 91 -3.00 -4.23 4.38
C ARG A 91 -3.32 -2.75 4.09
N ASP A 92 -2.47 -2.06 3.32
CA ASP A 92 -2.63 -0.64 2.96
C ASP A 92 -4.03 -0.37 2.38
N PHE A 93 -4.57 -1.31 1.60
CA PHE A 93 -5.94 -1.27 1.11
C PHE A 93 -6.95 -1.27 2.26
N PHE A 94 -6.89 -2.24 3.17
CA PHE A 94 -7.84 -2.39 4.28
C PHE A 94 -7.66 -1.34 5.38
N GLU A 95 -6.49 -0.71 5.49
CA GLU A 95 -6.20 0.38 6.42
C GLU A 95 -6.69 1.74 5.91
N ASN A 96 -6.99 1.85 4.61
CA ASN A 96 -7.53 3.08 4.05
C ASN A 96 -8.87 3.45 4.70
N PRO A 97 -9.07 4.70 5.19
CA PRO A 97 -10.28 5.11 5.90
C PRO A 97 -11.56 4.95 5.08
N GLU A 98 -11.50 5.18 3.76
CA GLU A 98 -12.66 5.06 2.88
C GLU A 98 -13.02 3.60 2.63
N VAL A 99 -12.03 2.71 2.41
CA VAL A 99 -12.24 1.27 2.32
C VAL A 99 -12.89 0.76 3.61
N ARG A 100 -12.41 1.17 4.78
CA ARG A 100 -13.04 0.82 6.06
C ARG A 100 -14.48 1.29 6.15
N ARG A 101 -14.79 2.49 5.65
CA ARG A 101 -16.15 3.02 5.62
C ARG A 101 -17.07 2.20 4.71
N ILE A 102 -16.57 1.78 3.53
CA ILE A 102 -17.32 0.93 2.60
C ILE A 102 -17.57 -0.45 3.24
N LEU A 103 -16.53 -1.07 3.80
CA LEU A 103 -16.67 -2.35 4.50
C LEU A 103 -17.69 -2.27 5.65
N MET A 104 -17.68 -1.18 6.42
CA MET A 104 -18.68 -0.95 7.48
C MET A 104 -20.11 -0.81 6.94
N LYS A 105 -20.34 -0.22 5.76
CA LYS A 105 -21.66 -0.20 5.10
C LYS A 105 -22.15 -1.61 4.77
N HIS A 106 -21.23 -2.53 4.46
CA HIS A 106 -21.50 -3.94 4.20
C HIS A 106 -21.48 -4.81 5.46
N GLY A 107 -21.45 -4.19 6.66
CA GLY A 107 -21.49 -4.90 7.93
C GLY A 107 -20.17 -5.54 8.36
N PHE A 108 -19.04 -5.18 7.78
CA PHE A 108 -17.71 -5.71 8.13
C PHE A 108 -16.85 -4.68 8.84
N ARG A 109 -16.15 -5.14 9.90
CA ARG A 109 -15.02 -4.44 10.52
C ARG A 109 -13.81 -5.36 10.47
N VAL A 110 -12.72 -4.93 9.86
CA VAL A 110 -11.49 -5.73 9.79
C VAL A 110 -10.52 -5.29 10.89
N HIS A 111 -10.12 -6.24 11.73
CA HIS A 111 -9.06 -6.08 12.72
C HIS A 111 -7.78 -6.73 12.19
N ILE A 112 -6.72 -5.95 12.02
CA ILE A 112 -5.52 -6.35 11.29
C ILE A 112 -4.37 -6.59 12.25
N THR A 113 -3.85 -7.82 12.26
CA THR A 113 -2.53 -8.16 12.81
C THR A 113 -1.50 -8.05 11.69
N ARG A 114 -0.60 -7.08 11.81
CA ARG A 114 0.46 -6.82 10.82
C ARG A 114 1.58 -7.83 10.96
N MET A 115 1.97 -8.45 9.85
CA MET A 115 3.00 -9.49 9.86
C MET A 115 3.64 -9.62 8.47
N GLY A 116 4.88 -10.10 8.39
CA GLY A 116 5.51 -10.49 7.13
C GLY A 116 4.75 -11.64 6.45
N SER A 117 4.74 -11.70 5.12
CA SER A 117 3.98 -12.74 4.40
C SER A 117 4.43 -14.15 4.73
N ARG A 118 5.71 -14.34 4.93
CA ARG A 118 6.25 -15.65 5.26
C ARG A 118 5.97 -16.03 6.71
N ASP A 119 6.04 -15.08 7.63
CA ASP A 119 5.61 -15.29 9.01
C ASP A 119 4.13 -15.70 9.08
N ILE A 120 3.26 -15.07 8.25
CA ILE A 120 1.86 -15.48 8.14
C ILE A 120 1.77 -16.95 7.72
N ALA A 121 2.61 -17.37 6.76
CA ALA A 121 2.58 -18.72 6.22
C ALA A 121 3.15 -19.80 7.18
N THR A 122 4.05 -19.42 8.08
CA THR A 122 4.75 -20.35 8.97
C THR A 122 4.22 -20.37 10.41
N GLN A 123 3.33 -19.42 10.76
CA GLN A 123 2.74 -19.33 12.09
C GLN A 123 1.31 -19.89 12.12
N ASP A 124 0.84 -20.22 13.33
CA ASP A 124 -0.55 -20.67 13.53
C ASP A 124 -1.55 -19.58 13.08
N VAL A 125 -2.50 -19.98 12.26
CA VAL A 125 -3.60 -19.13 11.75
C VAL A 125 -4.93 -19.40 12.46
N ALA A 126 -4.93 -20.21 13.52
CA ALA A 126 -6.14 -20.47 14.31
C ALA A 126 -6.66 -19.16 14.93
N GLY A 127 -8.00 -18.99 14.89
CA GLY A 127 -8.66 -17.80 15.42
C GLY A 127 -8.68 -16.60 14.48
N TYR A 128 -8.15 -16.72 13.25
CA TYR A 128 -8.29 -15.72 12.20
C TYR A 128 -9.34 -16.14 11.18
N ASP A 129 -10.03 -15.15 10.61
CA ASP A 129 -11.02 -15.37 9.54
C ASP A 129 -10.39 -15.32 8.17
N VAL A 130 -9.36 -14.48 8.02
CA VAL A 130 -8.61 -14.35 6.77
C VAL A 130 -7.12 -14.18 7.02
N VAL A 131 -6.32 -14.62 6.05
CA VAL A 131 -4.91 -14.24 5.96
C VAL A 131 -4.63 -13.68 4.56
N PHE A 132 -3.84 -12.61 4.50
CA PHE A 132 -3.57 -11.94 3.25
C PHE A 132 -2.06 -11.67 3.06
N PRO A 133 -1.30 -12.69 2.65
CA PRO A 133 0.08 -12.52 2.25
C PRO A 133 0.18 -11.72 0.95
N SER A 134 1.33 -11.12 0.70
CA SER A 134 1.51 -10.18 -0.42
C SER A 134 1.65 -10.85 -1.79
N GLY A 135 1.65 -12.17 -1.88
CA GLY A 135 1.78 -12.88 -3.15
C GLY A 135 1.58 -14.38 -3.04
N GLN A 136 1.59 -15.03 -4.21
CA GLN A 136 1.26 -16.44 -4.41
C GLN A 136 2.08 -17.41 -3.56
N PRO A 137 3.44 -17.34 -3.48
CA PRO A 137 4.21 -18.37 -2.79
C PRO A 137 3.80 -18.60 -1.33
N ALA A 138 3.54 -17.53 -0.60
CA ALA A 138 3.11 -17.63 0.79
C ALA A 138 1.66 -18.14 0.91
N ALA A 139 0.76 -17.68 0.03
CA ALA A 139 -0.62 -18.17 0.00
C ALA A 139 -0.70 -19.66 -0.37
N ASP A 140 0.10 -20.08 -1.35
CA ASP A 140 0.15 -21.49 -1.78
C ASP A 140 0.69 -22.40 -0.65
N LEU A 141 1.63 -21.91 0.16
CA LEU A 141 2.10 -22.65 1.32
C LEU A 141 0.98 -22.86 2.33
N ILE A 142 0.25 -21.78 2.69
CA ILE A 142 -0.87 -21.83 3.63
C ILE A 142 -1.99 -22.77 3.13
N THR A 143 -2.39 -22.62 1.88
CA THR A 143 -3.49 -23.43 1.30
C THR A 143 -3.13 -24.90 1.22
N ARG A 144 -1.87 -25.22 0.89
CA ARG A 144 -1.39 -26.60 0.86
C ARG A 144 -1.39 -27.21 2.26
N GLU A 145 -0.80 -26.54 3.26
CA GLU A 145 -0.74 -27.06 4.62
C GLU A 145 -2.13 -27.26 5.24
N ARG A 146 -3.07 -26.36 4.93
CA ARG A 146 -4.45 -26.50 5.35
C ARG A 146 -5.16 -27.67 4.68
N ALA A 147 -4.94 -27.86 3.37
CA ALA A 147 -5.51 -28.99 2.64
C ALA A 147 -4.97 -30.35 3.16
N GLU A 148 -3.67 -30.41 3.45
CA GLU A 148 -3.02 -31.59 4.08
C GLU A 148 -3.58 -31.87 5.50
N ALA A 149 -3.99 -30.81 6.21
CA ALA A 149 -4.64 -30.93 7.53
C ALA A 149 -6.16 -31.23 7.44
N GLY A 150 -6.74 -31.38 6.23
CA GLY A 150 -8.17 -31.63 6.03
C GLY A 150 -9.08 -30.40 6.15
N HIS A 151 -8.53 -29.19 6.12
CA HIS A 151 -9.22 -27.91 6.21
C HIS A 151 -8.95 -27.04 4.99
N PRO A 152 -9.42 -27.41 3.77
CA PRO A 152 -9.21 -26.58 2.58
C PRO A 152 -9.76 -25.17 2.78
N ALA A 153 -9.13 -24.19 2.14
CA ALA A 153 -9.48 -22.79 2.21
C ALA A 153 -9.73 -22.23 0.80
N LEU A 154 -10.73 -21.34 0.67
CA LEU A 154 -10.95 -20.60 -0.56
C LEU A 154 -9.98 -19.43 -0.66
N THR A 155 -9.62 -19.09 -1.90
CA THR A 155 -8.72 -17.97 -2.18
C THR A 155 -9.39 -16.98 -3.12
N TYR A 156 -9.22 -15.69 -2.82
CA TYR A 156 -9.72 -14.57 -3.59
C TYR A 156 -8.56 -13.72 -4.09
N ARG A 157 -8.69 -13.14 -5.27
CA ARG A 157 -7.64 -12.34 -5.93
C ARG A 157 -8.18 -10.98 -6.30
N PRO A 158 -8.37 -10.08 -5.31
CA PRO A 158 -9.06 -8.82 -5.53
C PRO A 158 -8.32 -7.87 -6.48
N PHE A 159 -6.99 -7.96 -6.54
CA PHE A 159 -6.16 -7.09 -7.35
C PHE A 159 -4.78 -7.69 -7.61
N VAL A 160 -4.04 -7.05 -8.51
CA VAL A 160 -2.71 -7.45 -8.95
C VAL A 160 -1.75 -6.29 -8.72
N SER A 161 -0.49 -6.60 -8.41
CA SER A 161 0.58 -5.61 -8.31
C SER A 161 1.93 -6.25 -8.61
N PRO A 162 2.54 -5.97 -9.77
CA PRO A 162 3.86 -6.47 -10.12
C PRO A 162 4.93 -6.05 -9.11
N ILE A 163 6.00 -6.84 -9.00
CA ILE A 163 7.25 -6.41 -8.38
C ILE A 163 8.03 -5.59 -9.40
N VAL A 164 8.51 -4.43 -8.96
CA VAL A 164 9.28 -3.47 -9.74
C VAL A 164 10.47 -2.97 -8.92
N LEU A 165 11.41 -2.30 -9.59
CA LEU A 165 12.52 -1.64 -8.92
C LEU A 165 12.27 -0.13 -8.93
N ALA A 166 12.09 0.45 -7.76
CA ALA A 166 11.91 1.89 -7.61
C ALA A 166 13.27 2.58 -7.45
N THR A 167 13.45 3.68 -8.14
CA THR A 167 14.71 4.45 -8.12
C THR A 167 14.44 5.95 -8.26
N TYR A 168 15.50 6.71 -8.34
CA TYR A 168 15.46 8.15 -8.55
C TYR A 168 15.97 8.47 -9.95
N ARG A 169 15.54 9.59 -10.51
CA ARG A 169 15.78 9.98 -11.90
C ARG A 169 17.25 9.86 -12.30
N GLU A 170 18.15 10.39 -11.51
CA GLU A 170 19.58 10.42 -11.83
C GLU A 170 20.18 9.01 -11.95
N TYR A 171 19.65 8.07 -11.19
CA TYR A 171 20.08 6.67 -11.26
C TYR A 171 19.49 5.97 -12.48
N ALA A 172 18.23 6.26 -12.84
CA ALA A 172 17.61 5.72 -14.04
C ALA A 172 18.31 6.25 -15.32
N GLU A 173 18.57 7.55 -15.37
CA GLU A 173 19.31 8.17 -16.48
C GLU A 173 20.76 7.64 -16.58
N THR A 174 21.40 7.35 -15.45
CA THR A 174 22.73 6.70 -15.45
C THR A 174 22.67 5.29 -16.03
N LEU A 175 21.59 4.53 -15.75
CA LEU A 175 21.38 3.20 -16.32
C LEU A 175 21.04 3.27 -17.82
N ASP A 176 20.31 4.30 -18.25
CA ASP A 176 20.03 4.59 -19.67
C ASP A 176 21.31 4.91 -20.44
N ASP A 177 22.12 5.85 -19.94
CA ASP A 177 23.45 6.19 -20.51
C ASP A 177 24.36 4.96 -20.66
N ALA A 178 24.20 3.96 -19.81
CA ALA A 178 24.96 2.72 -19.82
C ALA A 178 24.29 1.57 -20.62
N ASP A 179 23.20 1.85 -21.34
CA ASP A 179 22.41 0.86 -22.10
C ASP A 179 21.94 -0.34 -21.23
N ILE A 180 21.61 -0.06 -19.95
CA ILE A 180 21.08 -1.05 -18.99
C ILE A 180 19.57 -0.87 -18.80
N ALA A 181 19.07 0.35 -18.94
CA ALA A 181 17.65 0.66 -18.95
C ALA A 181 17.32 1.57 -20.14
N GLU A 182 16.06 1.64 -20.51
CA GLU A 182 15.58 2.54 -21.55
C GLU A 182 14.26 3.20 -21.09
N PRO A 183 14.02 4.49 -21.38
CA PRO A 183 12.78 5.15 -21.04
C PRO A 183 11.60 4.52 -21.79
N GLN A 184 10.49 4.28 -21.10
CA GLN A 184 9.27 3.85 -21.76
C GLN A 184 8.62 5.01 -22.49
N PRO A 185 8.07 4.79 -23.70
CA PRO A 185 7.38 5.84 -24.43
C PRO A 185 6.20 6.38 -23.59
N ALA A 186 6.03 7.69 -23.58
CA ALA A 186 4.80 8.28 -23.11
C ALA A 186 3.70 7.87 -24.11
N ASP A 187 2.66 7.16 -23.66
CA ASP A 187 1.49 6.90 -24.49
C ASP A 187 0.85 8.24 -24.86
N THR A 188 1.13 8.71 -26.06
CA THR A 188 0.50 9.88 -26.67
C THR A 188 -0.73 9.48 -27.50
N SER A 189 -1.48 8.49 -27.02
CA SER A 189 -2.78 8.18 -27.63
C SER A 189 -3.75 9.31 -27.31
N ASP A 190 -4.05 10.11 -28.35
CA ASP A 190 -5.14 11.08 -28.43
C ASP A 190 -5.02 12.46 -27.76
N THR A 191 -3.89 13.14 -27.84
CA THR A 191 -3.95 14.61 -27.83
C THR A 191 -3.26 15.18 -29.06
N SER A 192 -4.06 15.49 -30.06
CA SER A 192 -3.66 16.23 -31.29
C SER A 192 -3.31 17.70 -31.04
N ASP A 193 -2.96 18.07 -29.81
CA ASP A 193 -2.54 19.42 -29.45
C ASP A 193 -1.06 19.43 -29.04
N SER A 194 -0.20 19.25 -30.07
CA SER A 194 1.27 19.29 -29.95
C SER A 194 1.83 20.71 -29.79
N SER A 195 1.15 21.62 -29.10
CA SER A 195 1.62 23.01 -28.93
C SER A 195 2.36 23.29 -27.62
N ALA A 196 2.50 22.30 -26.71
CA ALA A 196 3.39 22.41 -25.56
C ALA A 196 4.63 21.56 -25.80
N GLY A 197 5.64 22.11 -26.48
CA GLY A 197 6.89 21.47 -26.84
C GLY A 197 7.82 21.20 -25.65
N GLY A 198 7.39 20.38 -24.70
CA GLY A 198 8.20 19.79 -23.64
C GLY A 198 7.88 18.31 -23.57
N SER A 199 8.79 17.47 -24.04
CA SER A 199 8.73 16.03 -23.79
C SER A 199 8.63 15.82 -22.27
N ALA A 200 7.50 15.29 -21.80
CA ALA A 200 7.32 14.98 -20.38
C ALA A 200 8.44 14.03 -19.95
N GLU A 201 9.08 14.31 -18.83
CA GLU A 201 10.14 13.45 -18.27
C GLU A 201 9.56 12.06 -17.96
N PRO A 202 10.19 10.96 -18.45
CA PRO A 202 9.64 9.61 -18.30
C PRO A 202 9.60 9.21 -16.83
N LEU A 203 8.46 8.66 -16.39
CA LEU A 203 8.32 8.09 -15.05
C LEU A 203 8.72 6.60 -14.99
N TYR A 204 8.81 5.96 -16.15
CA TYR A 204 9.03 4.53 -16.26
C TYR A 204 10.14 4.21 -17.24
N TYR A 205 10.93 3.20 -16.89
CA TYR A 205 12.02 2.67 -17.70
C TYR A 205 11.88 1.15 -17.79
N THR A 206 12.26 0.57 -18.92
CA THR A 206 12.43 -0.88 -19.07
C THR A 206 13.88 -1.24 -18.71
N LEU A 207 14.05 -2.15 -17.74
CA LEU A 207 15.35 -2.57 -17.22
C LEU A 207 15.76 -3.92 -17.81
N ASP A 208 16.90 -3.97 -18.49
CA ASP A 208 17.58 -5.23 -18.80
C ASP A 208 18.15 -5.83 -17.49
N MET A 209 17.36 -6.70 -16.85
CA MET A 209 17.77 -7.36 -15.61
C MET A 209 19.08 -8.15 -15.77
N GLY A 210 19.31 -8.76 -16.91
CA GLY A 210 20.55 -9.52 -17.16
C GLY A 210 21.78 -8.61 -17.17
N LYS A 211 21.69 -7.46 -17.86
CA LYS A 211 22.77 -6.45 -17.85
C LYS A 211 22.98 -5.90 -16.44
N PHE A 212 21.89 -5.55 -15.74
CA PHE A 212 21.93 -5.01 -14.38
C PHE A 212 22.63 -5.99 -13.41
N LEU A 213 22.21 -7.26 -13.38
CA LEU A 213 22.78 -8.28 -12.51
C LEU A 213 24.28 -8.54 -12.82
N ARG A 214 24.69 -8.44 -14.09
CA ARG A 214 26.12 -8.53 -14.46
C ARG A 214 26.95 -7.39 -13.86
N GLN A 215 26.45 -6.15 -13.87
CA GLN A 215 27.15 -5.01 -13.24
C GLN A 215 27.27 -5.23 -11.73
N THR A 216 26.17 -5.69 -11.09
CA THR A 216 26.16 -6.05 -9.66
C THR A 216 27.22 -7.11 -9.35
N LYS A 217 27.24 -8.22 -10.10
CA LYS A 217 28.19 -9.34 -9.88
C LYS A 217 29.65 -8.94 -10.10
N GLN A 218 29.90 -8.01 -11.02
CA GLN A 218 31.24 -7.44 -11.25
C GLN A 218 31.68 -6.43 -10.17
N GLY A 219 30.81 -6.12 -9.21
CA GLY A 219 31.07 -5.15 -8.15
C GLY A 219 31.21 -3.72 -8.66
N ARG A 220 30.62 -3.38 -9.82
CA ARG A 220 30.65 -2.04 -10.39
C ARG A 220 29.96 -1.05 -9.45
N ARG A 221 30.45 0.19 -9.46
CA ARG A 221 29.95 1.29 -8.64
C ARG A 221 29.21 2.31 -9.50
N TRP A 222 28.37 3.11 -8.89
CA TRP A 222 27.63 4.16 -9.61
C TRP A 222 28.56 5.19 -10.27
N ASP A 223 29.65 5.57 -9.58
CA ASP A 223 30.65 6.46 -10.15
C ASP A 223 31.34 5.84 -11.37
N ASP A 224 31.49 4.51 -11.45
CA ASP A 224 32.03 3.79 -12.61
C ASP A 224 31.09 3.84 -13.83
N LEU A 225 29.80 4.00 -13.63
CA LEU A 225 28.82 4.22 -14.70
C LEU A 225 28.63 5.68 -15.06
N GLY A 226 29.34 6.60 -14.36
CA GLY A 226 29.33 8.01 -14.69
C GLY A 226 28.14 8.80 -14.14
N ILE A 227 27.56 8.37 -12.99
CA ILE A 227 26.43 9.06 -12.33
C ILE A 227 26.71 10.55 -12.05
N SER A 228 28.00 10.94 -11.97
CA SER A 228 28.40 12.34 -11.80
C SER A 228 27.90 13.26 -12.92
N LYS A 229 27.60 12.75 -14.12
CA LYS A 229 26.98 13.52 -15.21
C LYS A 229 25.59 14.03 -14.85
N HIS A 230 24.90 13.33 -13.95
CA HIS A 230 23.58 13.67 -13.45
C HIS A 230 23.62 14.40 -12.09
N GLY A 231 24.78 14.98 -11.73
CA GLY A 231 24.96 15.84 -10.56
C GLY A 231 25.03 15.09 -9.22
N VAL A 232 25.20 13.77 -9.25
CA VAL A 232 25.29 12.91 -8.05
C VAL A 232 26.66 12.22 -8.02
N HIS A 233 27.24 12.07 -6.83
CA HIS A 233 28.40 11.21 -6.58
C HIS A 233 28.00 10.05 -5.68
N ASN A 234 28.25 8.83 -6.11
CA ASN A 234 27.95 7.64 -5.33
C ASN A 234 28.95 6.52 -5.61
N GLY A 235 29.89 6.34 -4.69
CA GLY A 235 30.91 5.28 -4.74
C GLY A 235 30.41 3.90 -4.28
N ASN A 236 29.11 3.72 -4.01
CA ASN A 236 28.55 2.42 -3.61
C ASN A 236 28.38 1.49 -4.82
N LYS A 237 28.35 0.19 -4.57
CA LYS A 237 28.07 -0.82 -5.59
C LYS A 237 26.65 -0.64 -6.17
N ILE A 238 26.50 -1.01 -7.43
CA ILE A 238 25.21 -1.09 -8.09
C ILE A 238 24.49 -2.31 -7.57
N LEU A 239 23.35 -2.11 -6.90
CA LEU A 239 22.59 -3.15 -6.25
C LEU A 239 21.14 -2.69 -6.03
N ALA A 240 20.19 -3.60 -6.10
CA ALA A 240 18.81 -3.35 -5.72
C ALA A 240 18.54 -3.94 -4.34
N GLN A 241 18.14 -3.10 -3.40
CA GLN A 241 17.83 -3.52 -2.05
C GLN A 241 16.44 -4.17 -1.99
N THR A 242 16.38 -5.43 -1.61
CA THR A 242 15.13 -6.15 -1.34
C THR A 242 14.87 -6.28 0.15
N SER A 243 13.64 -6.68 0.50
CA SER A 243 13.29 -7.06 1.88
C SER A 243 13.90 -8.41 2.24
N ASP A 244 13.96 -8.73 3.54
CA ASP A 244 14.42 -10.03 4.03
C ASP A 244 13.62 -11.15 3.36
N VAL A 245 14.35 -12.09 2.76
CA VAL A 245 13.75 -13.23 2.06
C VAL A 245 13.08 -14.21 3.02
N CYS A 246 13.50 -14.24 4.29
CA CYS A 246 12.92 -15.09 5.33
C CYS A 246 11.54 -14.62 5.77
N ASP A 247 11.27 -13.30 5.71
CA ASP A 247 10.06 -12.70 6.28
C ASP A 247 9.07 -12.26 5.20
N SER A 248 9.59 -11.83 4.03
CA SER A 248 8.78 -11.16 3.02
C SER A 248 8.55 -11.98 1.75
N ASN A 249 7.35 -11.87 1.21
CA ASN A 249 7.04 -12.43 -0.11
C ASN A 249 7.77 -11.68 -1.24
N SER A 250 7.95 -10.36 -1.12
CA SER A 250 8.67 -9.58 -2.14
C SER A 250 10.13 -10.01 -2.25
N GLY A 251 10.80 -10.28 -1.12
CA GLY A 251 12.16 -10.83 -1.10
C GLY A 251 12.24 -12.19 -1.78
N GLY A 252 11.32 -13.11 -1.43
CA GLY A 252 11.26 -14.44 -2.05
C GLY A 252 10.91 -14.41 -3.54
N THR A 253 10.02 -13.50 -3.97
CA THR A 253 9.66 -13.33 -5.38
C THR A 253 10.82 -12.71 -6.18
N TYR A 254 11.49 -11.69 -5.61
CA TYR A 254 12.66 -11.09 -6.24
C TYR A 254 13.82 -12.08 -6.35
N LEU A 255 14.05 -12.91 -5.33
CA LEU A 255 14.99 -14.02 -5.39
C LEU A 255 14.69 -14.96 -6.57
N GLY A 256 13.43 -15.35 -6.74
CA GLY A 256 12.99 -16.17 -7.86
C GLY A 256 13.25 -15.50 -9.21
N LEU A 257 12.97 -14.21 -9.35
CA LEU A 257 13.21 -13.44 -10.56
C LEU A 257 14.72 -13.35 -10.88
N VAL A 258 15.54 -12.98 -9.89
CA VAL A 258 17.00 -12.92 -10.05
C VAL A 258 17.57 -14.27 -10.46
N SER A 259 17.11 -15.34 -9.82
CA SER A 259 17.53 -16.68 -10.15
C SER A 259 17.18 -17.06 -11.59
N PHE A 260 15.94 -16.82 -12.00
CA PHE A 260 15.46 -17.11 -13.34
C PHE A 260 16.30 -16.40 -14.41
N VAL A 261 16.48 -15.09 -14.26
CA VAL A 261 17.27 -14.29 -15.23
C VAL A 261 18.74 -14.69 -15.23
N TRP A 262 19.33 -14.89 -14.05
CA TRP A 262 20.76 -15.23 -13.93
C TRP A 262 21.12 -16.56 -14.58
N HIS A 263 20.18 -17.53 -14.58
CA HIS A 263 20.36 -18.85 -15.17
C HIS A 263 19.75 -18.97 -16.58
N GLY A 264 19.70 -17.86 -17.32
CA GLY A 264 19.30 -17.90 -18.74
C GLY A 264 17.82 -18.08 -18.98
N ASN A 265 16.98 -17.55 -18.08
CA ASN A 265 15.53 -17.67 -18.08
C ASN A 265 15.06 -19.11 -17.81
N ASP A 266 15.75 -19.80 -16.92
CA ASP A 266 15.43 -21.16 -16.49
C ASP A 266 15.17 -21.23 -14.98
N ALA A 267 14.21 -22.08 -14.59
CA ALA A 267 13.88 -22.36 -13.21
C ALA A 267 14.47 -23.72 -12.77
N PRO A 268 14.92 -23.87 -11.51
CA PRO A 268 15.53 -25.12 -11.05
C PRO A 268 14.54 -26.29 -11.14
N GLY A 269 14.96 -27.38 -11.74
CA GLY A 269 14.15 -28.58 -11.95
C GLY A 269 14.08 -29.50 -10.71
N ASN A 270 15.06 -29.44 -9.81
CA ASN A 270 15.19 -30.29 -8.64
C ASN A 270 15.93 -29.58 -7.49
N GLY A 271 16.01 -30.23 -6.31
CA GLY A 271 16.60 -29.63 -5.12
C GLY A 271 18.10 -29.35 -5.23
N LYS A 272 18.84 -30.12 -6.01
CA LYS A 272 20.28 -29.89 -6.18
C LYS A 272 20.51 -28.62 -7.05
N ASP A 273 19.73 -28.46 -8.08
CA ASP A 273 19.77 -27.24 -8.91
C ASP A 273 19.34 -26.02 -8.09
N ALA A 274 18.28 -26.14 -7.27
CA ALA A 274 17.83 -25.08 -6.40
C ALA A 274 18.92 -24.60 -5.42
N ASP A 275 19.66 -25.53 -4.81
CA ASP A 275 20.79 -25.19 -3.93
C ASP A 275 21.94 -24.51 -4.69
N SER A 276 22.23 -24.98 -5.91
CA SER A 276 23.29 -24.40 -6.75
C SER A 276 22.92 -22.98 -7.14
N TYR A 277 21.70 -22.80 -7.68
CA TYR A 277 21.18 -21.52 -8.13
C TYR A 277 21.14 -20.51 -6.96
N ALA A 278 20.67 -20.94 -5.80
CA ALA A 278 20.63 -20.09 -4.61
C ALA A 278 22.02 -19.60 -4.21
N ARG A 279 23.04 -20.48 -4.19
CA ARG A 279 24.42 -20.07 -3.88
C ARG A 279 25.00 -19.11 -4.90
N ASP A 280 24.72 -19.30 -6.18
CA ASP A 280 25.26 -18.48 -7.26
C ASP A 280 24.77 -17.02 -7.20
N ILE A 281 23.52 -16.81 -6.70
CA ILE A 281 22.88 -15.51 -6.62
C ILE A 281 22.88 -14.88 -5.23
N LYS A 282 23.34 -15.60 -4.20
CA LYS A 282 23.28 -15.14 -2.81
C LYS A 282 23.83 -13.73 -2.63
N ASP A 283 25.02 -13.46 -3.16
CA ASP A 283 25.68 -12.14 -3.04
C ASP A 283 24.88 -11.03 -3.73
N LEU A 284 24.21 -11.35 -4.85
CA LEU A 284 23.36 -10.39 -5.58
C LEU A 284 22.18 -9.87 -4.77
N LEU A 285 21.81 -10.57 -3.70
CA LEU A 285 20.66 -10.25 -2.87
C LEU A 285 21.05 -9.69 -1.51
N ILE A 286 22.13 -10.20 -0.89
CA ILE A 286 22.43 -9.92 0.52
C ILE A 286 23.50 -8.86 0.76
N GLU A 287 24.27 -8.44 -0.25
CA GLU A 287 25.38 -7.49 -0.08
C GLU A 287 24.98 -6.12 0.51
N GLN A 288 23.74 -5.69 0.34
CA GLN A 288 23.20 -4.45 0.96
C GLN A 288 22.50 -4.70 2.31
N GLY A 289 22.52 -5.91 2.79
CA GLY A 289 21.70 -6.35 3.92
C GLY A 289 20.26 -6.66 3.50
N LEU A 290 19.53 -7.34 4.36
CA LEU A 290 18.14 -7.71 4.17
C LEU A 290 17.29 -7.00 5.23
N PRO A 291 16.94 -5.74 5.01
CA PRO A 291 16.09 -5.01 5.96
C PRO A 291 14.66 -5.54 5.94
N GLY A 292 13.90 -5.28 7.01
CA GLY A 292 12.50 -5.67 7.12
C GLY A 292 11.60 -5.20 5.97
N SER A 293 10.32 -5.53 6.01
CA SER A 293 9.39 -5.47 4.87
C SER A 293 8.97 -4.07 4.35
N GLU A 294 9.32 -2.98 5.03
CA GLU A 294 8.83 -1.62 4.75
C GLU A 294 9.70 -0.85 3.72
N ARG A 295 10.02 -1.50 2.57
CA ARG A 295 10.90 -0.91 1.55
C ARG A 295 10.32 0.31 0.86
N ALA A 296 9.01 0.31 0.57
CA ALA A 296 8.36 1.43 -0.09
C ALA A 296 8.37 2.70 0.81
N GLU A 297 8.12 2.54 2.11
CA GLU A 297 8.18 3.66 3.07
C GLU A 297 9.59 4.26 3.11
N THR A 298 10.63 3.42 3.15
CA THR A 298 12.02 3.89 3.09
C THR A 298 12.30 4.62 1.78
N TYR A 299 11.92 4.05 0.64
CA TYR A 299 12.12 4.66 -0.67
C TYR A 299 11.41 6.02 -0.81
N LEU A 300 10.18 6.11 -0.31
CA LEU A 300 9.39 7.34 -0.39
C LEU A 300 9.79 8.40 0.66
N SER A 301 10.62 8.04 1.63
CA SER A 301 11.11 8.98 2.64
C SER A 301 12.09 10.00 2.05
N VAL A 302 12.34 11.07 2.80
CA VAL A 302 13.32 12.12 2.43
C VAL A 302 14.74 11.53 2.31
N ASP A 303 15.08 10.59 3.19
CA ASP A 303 16.42 9.97 3.25
C ASP A 303 16.55 8.73 2.36
N GLY A 304 15.48 8.33 1.68
CA GLY A 304 15.41 7.07 0.92
C GLY A 304 16.53 6.93 -0.11
N LYS A 305 16.85 8.03 -0.81
CA LYS A 305 17.91 8.06 -1.83
C LYS A 305 19.31 7.75 -1.27
N SER A 306 19.59 8.18 -0.04
CA SER A 306 20.88 7.90 0.62
C SER A 306 20.92 6.51 1.25
N ILE A 307 19.77 5.92 1.58
CA ILE A 307 19.68 4.59 2.18
C ILE A 307 19.79 3.51 1.10
N ALA A 308 18.98 3.61 0.05
CA ALA A 308 18.95 2.65 -1.05
C ALA A 308 18.60 3.35 -2.38
N PRO A 309 19.57 3.55 -3.28
CA PRO A 309 19.32 4.13 -4.60
C PRO A 309 18.27 3.36 -5.41
N ILE A 310 18.26 2.03 -5.30
CA ILE A 310 17.25 1.17 -5.92
C ILE A 310 16.62 0.29 -4.85
N SER A 311 15.31 0.30 -4.78
CA SER A 311 14.50 -0.50 -3.85
C SER A 311 13.51 -1.39 -4.58
N VAL A 312 13.43 -2.67 -4.18
CA VAL A 312 12.44 -3.61 -4.70
C VAL A 312 11.13 -3.36 -3.96
N ILE A 313 10.09 -2.94 -4.70
CA ILE A 313 8.76 -2.62 -4.16
C ILE A 313 7.67 -3.23 -5.04
N TYR A 314 6.41 -3.07 -4.62
CA TYR A 314 5.27 -3.34 -5.48
C TYR A 314 4.84 -2.08 -6.25
N GLU A 315 4.45 -2.25 -7.51
CA GLU A 315 4.01 -1.16 -8.40
C GLU A 315 2.97 -0.24 -7.76
N HIS A 316 1.93 -0.81 -7.11
CA HIS A 316 0.87 -0.01 -6.50
C HIS A 316 1.38 1.00 -5.47
N GLN A 317 2.48 0.70 -4.76
CA GLN A 317 3.05 1.60 -3.76
C GLN A 317 3.61 2.89 -4.39
N PHE A 318 4.23 2.76 -5.57
CA PHE A 318 4.67 3.90 -6.34
C PHE A 318 3.49 4.65 -6.98
N LEU A 319 2.55 3.94 -7.59
CA LEU A 319 1.39 4.56 -8.23
C LEU A 319 0.52 5.32 -7.20
N ALA A 320 0.29 4.75 -6.02
CA ALA A 320 -0.39 5.44 -4.92
C ALA A 320 0.34 6.73 -4.50
N HIS A 321 1.69 6.73 -4.53
CA HIS A 321 2.46 7.95 -4.29
C HIS A 321 2.24 8.97 -5.40
N GLN A 322 2.32 8.57 -6.67
CA GLN A 322 2.15 9.47 -7.81
C GLN A 322 0.75 10.10 -7.85
N ILE A 323 -0.30 9.28 -7.61
CA ILE A 323 -1.69 9.74 -7.55
C ILE A 323 -1.87 10.78 -6.43
N ARG A 324 -1.34 10.53 -5.25
CA ARG A 324 -1.42 11.47 -4.14
C ARG A 324 -0.60 12.74 -4.40
N TYR A 325 0.62 12.59 -4.91
CA TYR A 325 1.50 13.72 -5.21
C TYR A 325 0.90 14.63 -6.27
N GLU A 326 0.31 14.06 -7.32
CA GLU A 326 -0.40 14.80 -8.36
C GLU A 326 -1.59 15.58 -7.77
N ALA A 327 -2.40 14.93 -6.95
CA ALA A 327 -3.56 15.59 -6.30
C ALA A 327 -3.14 16.75 -5.37
N GLU A 328 -1.97 16.68 -4.75
CA GLU A 328 -1.43 17.73 -3.86
C GLU A 328 -0.70 18.84 -4.62
N HIS A 329 -0.05 18.55 -5.74
CA HIS A 329 0.88 19.47 -6.42
C HIS A 329 0.45 19.84 -7.85
N GLY A 330 -0.61 19.21 -8.40
CA GLY A 330 -1.07 19.39 -9.79
C GLY A 330 -0.12 18.85 -10.85
N ARG A 331 0.81 17.98 -10.47
CA ARG A 331 1.76 17.32 -11.37
C ARG A 331 2.34 16.07 -10.73
N PRO A 332 2.78 15.07 -11.51
CA PRO A 332 3.50 13.91 -11.00
C PRO A 332 4.85 14.27 -10.35
N ASP A 333 5.32 13.41 -9.44
CA ASP A 333 6.69 13.48 -8.89
C ASP A 333 7.69 12.93 -9.90
N SER A 334 8.34 13.82 -10.66
CA SER A 334 9.31 13.44 -11.69
C SER A 334 10.67 13.02 -11.13
N GLY A 335 10.94 13.29 -9.85
CA GLY A 335 12.21 12.91 -9.20
C GLY A 335 12.30 11.42 -8.85
N ARG A 336 11.18 10.73 -8.79
CA ARG A 336 11.07 9.29 -8.52
C ARG A 336 10.54 8.56 -9.72
N VAL A 337 11.14 7.42 -10.05
CA VAL A 337 10.81 6.64 -11.26
C VAL A 337 10.81 5.14 -10.96
N LEU A 338 10.18 4.38 -11.84
CA LEU A 338 10.19 2.90 -11.79
C LEU A 338 11.02 2.31 -12.93
N LEU A 339 11.74 1.25 -12.60
CA LEU A 339 12.39 0.35 -13.54
C LEU A 339 11.56 -0.95 -13.61
N TYR A 340 10.98 -1.22 -14.76
CA TYR A 340 10.27 -2.46 -15.03
C TYR A 340 11.26 -3.48 -15.60
N PRO A 341 11.50 -4.61 -14.91
CA PRO A 341 12.32 -5.67 -15.49
C PRO A 341 11.76 -6.13 -16.84
N SER A 342 12.60 -6.27 -17.86
CA SER A 342 12.24 -6.84 -19.16
C SER A 342 11.74 -8.30 -19.03
N THR A 343 12.18 -8.98 -17.95
CA THR A 343 11.62 -10.26 -17.53
C THR A 343 10.69 -10.00 -16.35
N ARG A 344 9.39 -10.08 -16.55
CA ARG A 344 8.38 -9.68 -15.56
C ARG A 344 7.85 -10.86 -14.77
N PHE A 345 7.63 -10.63 -13.49
CA PHE A 345 6.81 -11.48 -12.65
C PHE A 345 5.62 -10.70 -12.09
N VAL A 346 4.42 -11.17 -12.43
CA VAL A 346 3.17 -10.58 -11.94
C VAL A 346 2.81 -11.23 -10.61
N THR A 347 2.81 -10.43 -9.56
CA THR A 347 2.38 -10.88 -8.23
C THR A 347 0.87 -10.72 -8.08
N GLU A 348 0.18 -11.83 -7.91
CA GLU A 348 -1.26 -11.88 -7.60
C GLU A 348 -1.43 -12.17 -6.10
N PRO A 349 -1.67 -11.15 -5.26
CA PRO A 349 -1.95 -11.38 -3.85
C PRO A 349 -3.22 -12.22 -3.70
N GLN A 350 -3.18 -13.20 -2.82
CA GLN A 350 -4.31 -14.09 -2.57
C GLN A 350 -4.78 -13.89 -1.13
N LEU A 351 -6.02 -13.45 -0.96
CA LEU A 351 -6.71 -13.46 0.31
C LEU A 351 -7.21 -14.89 0.54
N VAL A 352 -6.69 -15.54 1.55
CA VAL A 352 -7.06 -16.90 1.93
C VAL A 352 -8.12 -16.83 3.03
N ALA A 353 -9.33 -17.27 2.73
CA ALA A 353 -10.44 -17.31 3.66
C ALA A 353 -10.37 -18.57 4.52
N LEU A 354 -10.43 -18.40 5.84
CA LEU A 354 -10.31 -19.49 6.81
C LEU A 354 -11.64 -19.86 7.43
N THR A 355 -12.64 -18.95 7.33
CA THR A 355 -14.00 -19.09 7.86
C THR A 355 -15.02 -18.61 6.84
N GLY A 356 -16.31 -18.93 7.03
CA GLY A 356 -17.39 -18.42 6.17
C GLY A 356 -17.54 -16.90 6.18
N ASP A 357 -17.17 -16.23 7.27
CA ASP A 357 -17.14 -14.76 7.33
C ASP A 357 -15.98 -14.21 6.50
N GLY A 358 -14.84 -14.90 6.51
CA GLY A 358 -13.71 -14.63 5.65
C GLY A 358 -14.03 -14.81 4.16
N GLU A 359 -14.81 -15.83 3.81
CA GLU A 359 -15.28 -16.07 2.43
C GLU A 359 -16.14 -14.90 1.94
N ARG A 360 -17.12 -14.46 2.74
CA ARG A 360 -17.97 -13.30 2.40
C ARG A 360 -17.17 -12.01 2.23
N LEU A 361 -16.16 -11.79 3.08
CA LEU A 361 -15.26 -10.64 2.90
C LEU A 361 -14.45 -10.76 1.61
N GLY A 362 -13.92 -11.94 1.32
CA GLY A 362 -13.13 -12.19 0.11
C GLY A 362 -13.92 -11.95 -1.18
N GLU A 363 -15.16 -12.43 -1.22
CA GLU A 363 -16.10 -12.19 -2.32
C GLU A 363 -16.41 -10.70 -2.47
N LEU A 364 -16.79 -10.02 -1.38
CA LEU A 364 -17.08 -8.59 -1.38
C LEU A 364 -15.91 -7.76 -1.92
N VAL A 365 -14.69 -8.00 -1.43
CA VAL A 365 -13.51 -7.22 -1.84
C VAL A 365 -13.14 -7.46 -3.30
N THR A 366 -13.49 -8.63 -3.85
CA THR A 366 -13.19 -8.97 -5.23
C THR A 366 -14.24 -8.43 -6.21
N GLU A 367 -15.51 -8.32 -5.78
CA GLU A 367 -16.63 -8.08 -6.70
C GLU A 367 -17.26 -6.68 -6.56
N ASP A 368 -17.12 -6.02 -5.40
CA ASP A 368 -17.76 -4.73 -5.16
C ASP A 368 -17.11 -3.59 -5.97
N PRO A 369 -17.87 -2.88 -6.83
CA PRO A 369 -17.31 -1.85 -7.70
C PRO A 369 -16.73 -0.63 -6.94
N GLU A 370 -17.30 -0.27 -5.76
CA GLU A 370 -16.80 0.85 -4.94
C GLU A 370 -15.43 0.48 -4.36
N LEU A 371 -15.24 -0.78 -3.94
CA LEU A 371 -13.95 -1.30 -3.46
C LEU A 371 -12.92 -1.46 -4.58
N GLN A 372 -13.34 -1.92 -5.76
CA GLN A 372 -12.47 -2.00 -6.93
C GLN A 372 -11.97 -0.61 -7.36
N HIS A 373 -12.87 0.39 -7.38
CA HIS A 373 -12.47 1.77 -7.67
C HIS A 373 -11.46 2.30 -6.63
N LYS A 374 -11.67 2.02 -5.35
CA LYS A 374 -10.70 2.40 -4.31
C LYS A 374 -9.37 1.65 -4.44
N ALA A 375 -9.36 0.42 -4.92
CA ALA A 375 -8.12 -0.30 -5.21
C ALA A 375 -7.31 0.43 -6.32
N MET A 376 -7.97 0.92 -7.38
CA MET A 376 -7.30 1.72 -8.43
C MET A 376 -6.75 3.05 -7.89
N GLU A 377 -7.49 3.76 -7.03
CA GLU A 377 -7.00 4.98 -6.37
C GLU A 377 -5.76 4.71 -5.49
N LEU A 378 -5.61 3.49 -5.00
CA LEU A 378 -4.44 3.02 -4.26
C LEU A 378 -3.38 2.37 -5.18
N GLY A 379 -3.48 2.58 -6.49
CA GLY A 379 -2.51 2.14 -7.48
C GLY A 379 -2.56 0.66 -7.84
N PHE A 380 -3.54 -0.09 -7.35
CA PHE A 380 -3.70 -1.51 -7.69
C PHE A 380 -4.34 -1.70 -9.06
N ARG A 381 -3.89 -2.74 -9.77
CA ARG A 381 -4.56 -3.23 -10.97
C ARG A 381 -5.70 -4.14 -10.55
N VAL A 382 -6.93 -3.77 -10.89
CA VAL A 382 -8.11 -4.63 -10.67
C VAL A 382 -8.35 -5.51 -11.88
N ARG A 383 -8.93 -6.70 -11.67
CA ARG A 383 -9.34 -7.56 -12.78
C ARG A 383 -10.70 -7.09 -13.28
N ASP A 384 -10.82 -6.96 -14.59
CA ASP A 384 -12.12 -6.80 -15.21
C ASP A 384 -12.80 -8.20 -15.27
N ALA A 385 -14.04 -8.28 -14.77
CA ALA A 385 -14.83 -9.52 -14.84
C ALA A 385 -15.13 -9.96 -16.29
N THR A 386 -14.96 -9.05 -17.27
CA THR A 386 -15.31 -9.26 -18.67
C THR A 386 -14.10 -9.42 -19.59
N SER A 387 -12.89 -9.11 -19.13
CA SER A 387 -11.66 -9.24 -19.91
C SER A 387 -10.51 -9.79 -19.06
N ASP A 388 -9.62 -10.58 -19.67
CA ASP A 388 -8.35 -11.00 -19.04
C ASP A 388 -7.37 -9.83 -18.83
N SER A 389 -7.75 -8.60 -19.25
CA SER A 389 -6.97 -7.37 -19.15
C SER A 389 -7.18 -6.69 -17.80
N THR A 390 -6.16 -6.72 -16.96
CA THR A 390 -6.14 -6.01 -15.65
C THR A 390 -5.70 -4.55 -15.77
N SER A 391 -5.36 -4.08 -16.98
CA SER A 391 -4.61 -2.82 -17.15
C SER A 391 -5.43 -1.64 -17.60
N ASP A 392 -6.53 -1.86 -18.34
CA ASP A 392 -7.19 -0.76 -19.08
C ASP A 392 -7.87 0.26 -18.17
N GLN A 393 -8.52 -0.19 -17.09
CA GLN A 393 -9.19 0.72 -16.15
C GLN A 393 -8.19 1.57 -15.36
N LEU A 394 -7.09 0.97 -14.87
CA LEU A 394 -6.04 1.71 -14.20
C LEU A 394 -5.33 2.67 -15.17
N ALA A 395 -5.09 2.24 -16.41
CA ALA A 395 -4.50 3.09 -17.44
C ALA A 395 -5.33 4.35 -17.70
N ALA A 396 -6.64 4.20 -17.92
CA ALA A 396 -7.56 5.33 -18.08
C ALA A 396 -7.54 6.23 -16.83
N PHE A 397 -7.57 5.65 -15.63
CA PHE A 397 -7.55 6.39 -14.37
C PHE A 397 -6.27 7.24 -14.18
N LEU A 398 -5.10 6.73 -14.60
CA LEU A 398 -3.84 7.45 -14.55
C LEU A 398 -3.77 8.54 -15.63
N ALA A 399 -4.20 8.22 -16.85
CA ALA A 399 -4.21 9.16 -17.97
C ALA A 399 -5.10 10.39 -17.69
N ASP A 400 -6.28 10.20 -17.10
CA ASP A 400 -7.20 11.27 -16.69
C ASP A 400 -6.54 12.26 -15.69
N ARG A 401 -5.47 11.84 -15.00
CA ARG A 401 -4.69 12.66 -14.05
C ARG A 401 -3.37 13.18 -14.61
N GLY A 402 -3.12 12.96 -15.90
CA GLY A 402 -1.86 13.33 -16.51
C GLY A 402 -0.65 12.56 -15.97
N ILE A 403 -0.88 11.40 -15.34
CA ILE A 403 0.16 10.49 -14.91
C ILE A 403 0.46 9.54 -16.06
N GLN A 404 1.73 9.44 -16.47
CA GLN A 404 2.16 8.49 -17.50
C GLN A 404 1.66 7.08 -17.17
N VAL A 405 1.15 6.37 -18.17
CA VAL A 405 0.72 4.97 -18.03
C VAL A 405 1.93 4.06 -18.23
N PRO A 406 2.18 3.09 -17.32
CA PRO A 406 3.26 2.14 -17.56
C PRO A 406 3.00 1.29 -18.80
N ALA A 407 3.93 1.26 -19.75
CA ALA A 407 3.79 0.43 -20.94
C ALA A 407 3.75 -1.06 -20.56
N THR A 408 2.81 -1.79 -21.14
CA THR A 408 2.78 -3.25 -21.09
C THR A 408 3.23 -3.76 -22.46
N SER A 409 4.42 -4.39 -22.52
CA SER A 409 4.89 -4.98 -23.77
C SER A 409 4.38 -6.40 -23.89
N ALA A 410 3.86 -6.74 -25.08
CA ALA A 410 3.52 -8.12 -25.41
C ALA A 410 4.75 -9.03 -25.52
N ASP A 411 5.92 -8.42 -25.74
CA ASP A 411 7.20 -9.11 -25.91
C ASP A 411 7.93 -9.37 -24.59
N ASP A 412 7.37 -8.95 -23.45
CA ASP A 412 7.98 -9.16 -22.15
C ASP A 412 8.08 -10.65 -21.82
N THR A 413 9.28 -11.09 -21.46
CA THR A 413 9.47 -12.45 -20.97
C THR A 413 8.79 -12.60 -19.61
N LYS A 414 7.86 -13.56 -19.49
CA LYS A 414 7.25 -13.91 -18.21
C LYS A 414 8.20 -14.79 -17.42
N ALA A 415 8.64 -14.31 -16.25
CA ALA A 415 9.40 -15.12 -15.32
C ALA A 415 8.53 -16.24 -14.74
N VAL A 416 9.13 -17.42 -14.65
CA VAL A 416 8.53 -18.57 -13.97
C VAL A 416 9.23 -18.75 -12.62
N LEU A 417 8.47 -18.61 -11.52
CA LEU A 417 9.03 -18.91 -10.20
C LEU A 417 9.33 -20.42 -10.08
N PRO A 418 10.37 -20.78 -9.33
CA PRO A 418 10.58 -22.15 -8.94
C PRO A 418 9.32 -22.74 -8.29
N ARG A 419 9.06 -24.03 -8.48
CA ARG A 419 7.99 -24.71 -7.75
C ARG A 419 8.18 -24.49 -6.24
N LEU A 420 7.09 -24.31 -5.51
CA LEU A 420 7.11 -23.89 -4.10
C LEU A 420 8.16 -24.63 -3.24
N PRO A 421 8.30 -25.97 -3.26
CA PRO A 421 9.33 -26.63 -2.43
C PRO A 421 10.76 -26.25 -2.82
N LEU A 422 11.02 -25.92 -4.08
CA LEU A 422 12.34 -25.51 -4.57
C LEU A 422 12.62 -24.05 -4.20
N LEU A 423 11.61 -23.19 -4.32
CA LEU A 423 11.71 -21.80 -3.89
C LEU A 423 11.97 -21.69 -2.37
N GLU A 424 11.26 -22.47 -1.56
CA GLU A 424 11.47 -22.55 -0.12
C GLU A 424 12.91 -22.94 0.21
N ARG A 425 13.44 -23.94 -0.49
CA ARG A 425 14.82 -24.38 -0.34
C ARG A 425 15.84 -23.29 -0.71
N MET A 426 15.57 -22.55 -1.78
CA MET A 426 16.40 -21.40 -2.18
C MET A 426 16.37 -20.29 -1.16
N ILE A 427 15.21 -19.95 -0.63
CA ILE A 427 15.03 -18.95 0.43
C ILE A 427 15.84 -19.35 1.68
N GLN A 428 15.75 -20.60 2.11
CA GLN A 428 16.53 -21.13 3.22
C GLN A 428 18.05 -20.99 2.99
N THR A 429 18.51 -21.28 1.76
CA THR A 429 19.94 -21.22 1.42
C THR A 429 20.46 -19.78 1.35
N VAL A 430 19.67 -18.84 0.80
CA VAL A 430 20.06 -17.42 0.66
C VAL A 430 19.97 -16.70 1.99
N GLY A 431 18.82 -16.80 2.67
CA GLY A 431 18.51 -16.05 3.87
C GLY A 431 19.09 -16.63 5.15
N GLU A 432 19.55 -17.90 5.11
CA GLU A 432 19.94 -18.64 6.34
C GLU A 432 18.82 -18.58 7.39
N CYS A 433 17.58 -18.73 6.93
CA CYS A 433 16.39 -18.49 7.72
C CYS A 433 16.36 -19.34 8.98
N PRO A 434 15.86 -18.79 10.11
CA PRO A 434 15.65 -19.60 11.29
C PRO A 434 14.66 -20.73 10.96
N PRO A 435 14.81 -21.92 11.57
CA PRO A 435 13.89 -23.02 11.33
C PRO A 435 12.47 -22.55 11.63
N ALA A 436 11.52 -22.86 10.74
CA ALA A 436 10.10 -22.62 11.00
C ALA A 436 9.77 -23.18 12.39
N GLN A 437 9.12 -22.37 13.22
CA GLN A 437 8.68 -22.86 14.53
C GLN A 437 7.60 -23.90 14.26
N SER A 438 8.04 -25.16 14.10
CA SER A 438 7.13 -26.28 14.06
C SER A 438 6.29 -26.17 15.33
N SER A 439 4.98 -25.90 15.14
CA SER A 439 4.03 -25.99 16.25
C SER A 439 4.29 -27.32 16.92
N ARG A 440 4.77 -27.28 18.18
CA ARG A 440 4.90 -28.46 19.03
C ARG A 440 3.50 -29.07 19.22
N ARG A 441 3.07 -29.85 18.25
CA ARG A 441 1.89 -30.72 18.36
C ARG A 441 2.26 -32.16 18.71
N ASP A 442 3.40 -32.38 19.35
CA ASP A 442 3.74 -33.70 19.90
C ASP A 442 4.12 -33.55 21.37
N ALA A 443 3.16 -33.32 22.26
CA ALA A 443 3.20 -33.66 23.66
C ALA A 443 1.91 -33.26 24.36
N LYS A 444 0.81 -34.04 24.19
CA LYS A 444 -0.04 -34.52 25.28
C LYS A 444 -1.09 -35.50 24.78
#